data_33b531ca45d6c5be3000d57ea356f3fe
#
_entry.id   33b531ca45d6c5be3000d57ea356f3fe
#
_cell.length_a   1.000
_cell.length_b   1.000
_cell.length_c   1.000
_cell.angle_alpha   90.00
_cell.angle_beta   90.00
_cell.angle_gamma   90.00
#
_symmetry.space_group_name_H-M   'P 1'
#
loop_
_entity.id
_entity.type
_entity.pdbx_description
1 polymer ?
#
loop_
_entity_poly.entity_id
_entity_poly.type
_entity_poly.pdbx_seq_one_letter_code
_entity_poly.pdbx_strand_id
1 'polypeptide(L)'
;NIQKDGTYSVIPRMWGGTTTPDELRAIADVADKFDIPNVKVTGGQRIDLLGVKKEDLPGVWSDLNEAGMVSGHAYGKSLRTVKTCVGSEWCRFGVQDSTGLGVKLEKALWGSWTPHKFKVAVSGCPRNCAESTIKDFGVVAVESGWEIHVGGNGGTKVRVTDLLCKVETEEAVLEYANAFMQFYREDAHYLERTAPWIERVGLSTIKERVVENTSTRKAYAERFELTQKFSQFDPWQQQVTDEKLASEYKPLKLDMLLAS
;
A
#
# COMPACT_ATOMS: atom_id res chain seq x y z
N ASN A 1 -11.86 6.45 5.06
CA ASN A 1 -11.36 7.39 6.09
C ASN A 1 -12.37 8.53 6.27
N ILE A 2 -12.65 8.89 7.53
CA ILE A 2 -13.49 10.06 7.85
C ILE A 2 -12.77 11.35 7.43
N GLN A 3 -13.51 12.27 6.83
CA GLN A 3 -13.04 13.57 6.36
C GLN A 3 -13.44 14.70 7.31
N LYS A 4 -12.93 15.91 7.07
CA LYS A 4 -13.12 17.07 7.95
C LYS A 4 -14.61 17.48 8.10
N ASP A 5 -15.41 17.26 7.08
CA ASP A 5 -16.85 17.57 7.03
C ASP A 5 -17.76 16.44 7.54
N GLY A 6 -17.17 15.34 8.01
CA GLY A 6 -17.88 14.16 8.48
C GLY A 6 -18.21 13.14 7.40
N THR A 7 -17.94 13.43 6.13
CA THR A 7 -18.03 12.47 5.04
C THR A 7 -16.83 11.51 5.04
N TYR A 8 -16.79 10.60 4.08
CA TYR A 8 -15.74 9.59 4.00
C TYR A 8 -15.02 9.64 2.65
N SER A 9 -13.76 9.21 2.65
CA SER A 9 -13.06 8.88 1.42
C SER A 9 -12.99 7.37 1.22
N VAL A 10 -13.24 6.94 -0.02
CA VAL A 10 -13.12 5.55 -0.46
C VAL A 10 -12.01 5.47 -1.50
N ILE A 11 -11.05 4.59 -1.28
CA ILE A 11 -9.86 4.47 -2.12
C ILE A 11 -9.73 3.03 -2.59
N PRO A 12 -10.12 2.70 -3.82
CA PRO A 12 -9.89 1.38 -4.38
C PRO A 12 -8.39 1.11 -4.59
N ARG A 13 -8.01 -0.16 -4.56
CA ARG A 13 -6.65 -0.58 -4.85
C ARG A 13 -6.39 -0.48 -6.35
N MET A 14 -5.30 0.17 -6.71
CA MET A 14 -4.78 0.23 -8.08
C MET A 14 -3.40 -0.40 -8.07
N TRP A 15 -3.31 -1.64 -8.51
CA TRP A 15 -2.10 -2.46 -8.43
C TRP A 15 -0.94 -1.86 -9.21
N GLY A 16 0.13 -1.49 -8.50
CA GLY A 16 1.26 -0.78 -9.10
C GLY A 16 0.91 0.58 -9.72
N GLY A 17 -0.25 1.14 -9.39
CA GLY A 17 -0.76 2.38 -9.98
C GLY A 17 -1.37 2.21 -11.37
N THR A 18 -1.61 0.97 -11.81
CA THR A 18 -2.28 0.67 -13.09
C THR A 18 -3.78 0.55 -12.90
N THR A 19 -4.54 0.72 -13.99
CA THR A 19 -5.99 0.56 -14.03
C THR A 19 -6.42 0.18 -15.44
N THR A 20 -7.65 -0.31 -15.59
CA THR A 20 -8.27 -0.66 -16.86
C THR A 20 -9.37 0.33 -17.23
N PRO A 21 -9.78 0.39 -18.53
CA PRO A 21 -10.95 1.17 -18.93
C PRO A 21 -12.23 0.78 -18.18
N ASP A 22 -12.40 -0.50 -17.86
CA ASP A 22 -13.60 -0.98 -17.14
C ASP A 22 -13.58 -0.57 -15.67
N GLU A 23 -12.43 -0.65 -14.98
CA GLU A 23 -12.27 -0.11 -13.62
C GLU A 23 -12.53 1.41 -13.57
N LEU A 24 -12.07 2.17 -14.60
CA LEU A 24 -12.33 3.61 -14.67
C LEU A 24 -13.81 3.91 -14.88
N ARG A 25 -14.53 3.12 -15.70
CA ARG A 25 -15.97 3.24 -15.86
C ARG A 25 -16.70 2.93 -14.56
N ALA A 26 -16.34 1.83 -13.89
CA ALA A 26 -16.93 1.46 -12.61
C ALA A 26 -16.76 2.56 -11.56
N ILE A 27 -15.60 3.20 -11.48
CA ILE A 27 -15.38 4.34 -10.58
C ILE A 27 -16.29 5.52 -10.94
N ALA A 28 -16.45 5.82 -12.24
CA ALA A 28 -17.33 6.90 -12.70
C ALA A 28 -18.79 6.59 -12.40
N ASP A 29 -19.26 5.37 -12.73
CA ASP A 29 -20.64 4.92 -12.49
C ASP A 29 -21.00 4.95 -11.00
N VAL A 30 -20.07 4.51 -10.14
CA VAL A 30 -20.22 4.59 -8.67
C VAL A 30 -20.29 6.04 -8.20
N ALA A 31 -19.43 6.91 -8.74
CA ALA A 31 -19.45 8.33 -8.38
C ALA A 31 -20.78 9.00 -8.76
N ASP A 32 -21.30 8.70 -9.94
CA ASP A 32 -22.60 9.21 -10.41
C ASP A 32 -23.77 8.63 -9.58
N LYS A 33 -23.77 7.31 -9.34
CA LYS A 33 -24.86 6.62 -8.62
C LYS A 33 -25.05 7.12 -7.18
N PHE A 34 -23.94 7.48 -6.51
CA PHE A 34 -23.95 7.91 -5.09
C PHE A 34 -23.74 9.42 -4.93
N ASP A 35 -23.87 10.22 -5.99
CA ASP A 35 -23.66 11.68 -5.98
C ASP A 35 -22.34 12.07 -5.32
N ILE A 36 -21.24 11.35 -5.59
CA ILE A 36 -19.93 11.61 -5.02
C ILE A 36 -19.34 12.88 -5.63
N PRO A 37 -19.13 13.94 -4.84
CA PRO A 37 -18.87 15.27 -5.40
C PRO A 37 -17.47 15.44 -6.00
N ASN A 38 -16.52 14.56 -5.66
CA ASN A 38 -15.14 14.72 -6.12
C ASN A 38 -14.41 13.38 -6.25
N VAL A 39 -13.82 13.16 -7.43
CA VAL A 39 -12.94 12.02 -7.72
C VAL A 39 -11.55 12.56 -8.00
N LYS A 40 -10.55 12.17 -7.18
CA LYS A 40 -9.21 12.75 -7.20
C LYS A 40 -8.12 11.71 -7.51
N VAL A 41 -7.33 11.98 -8.56
CA VAL A 41 -6.07 11.28 -8.79
C VAL A 41 -5.04 11.77 -7.77
N THR A 42 -4.49 10.85 -6.97
CA THR A 42 -3.58 11.18 -5.87
C THR A 42 -2.11 10.94 -6.24
N GLY A 43 -1.19 11.59 -5.52
CA GLY A 43 0.26 11.39 -5.71
C GLY A 43 0.76 9.96 -5.40
N GLY A 44 -0.08 9.11 -4.80
CA GLY A 44 0.18 7.69 -4.57
C GLY A 44 -0.26 6.79 -5.71
N GLN A 45 -0.60 7.35 -6.88
CA GLN A 45 -1.12 6.63 -8.05
C GLN A 45 -2.41 5.85 -7.73
N ARG A 46 -3.32 6.49 -7.02
CA ARG A 46 -4.65 5.95 -6.69
C ARG A 46 -5.71 6.98 -6.99
N ILE A 47 -6.90 6.52 -7.24
CA ILE A 47 -8.10 7.36 -7.33
C ILE A 47 -8.79 7.36 -5.96
N ASP A 48 -9.18 8.54 -5.47
CA ASP A 48 -9.83 8.73 -4.17
C ASP A 48 -11.21 9.33 -4.42
N LEU A 49 -12.26 8.64 -3.98
CA LEU A 49 -13.64 9.12 -4.02
C LEU A 49 -13.89 9.89 -2.72
N LEU A 50 -14.10 11.18 -2.83
CA LEU A 50 -14.22 12.10 -1.70
C LEU A 50 -15.66 12.56 -1.51
N GLY A 51 -16.11 12.70 -0.27
CA GLY A 51 -17.45 13.18 0.06
C GLY A 51 -18.51 12.08 0.13
N VAL A 52 -18.10 10.82 0.29
CA VAL A 52 -19.04 9.68 0.43
C VAL A 52 -19.76 9.78 1.77
N LYS A 53 -21.09 9.70 1.77
CA LYS A 53 -21.90 9.68 2.99
C LYS A 53 -21.74 8.34 3.71
N LYS A 54 -21.90 8.33 5.02
CA LYS A 54 -21.74 7.11 5.84
C LYS A 54 -22.68 5.98 5.38
N GLU A 55 -23.93 6.32 5.13
CA GLU A 55 -24.99 5.40 4.72
C GLU A 55 -24.75 4.78 3.33
N ASP A 56 -24.01 5.47 2.46
CA ASP A 56 -23.70 5.01 1.09
C ASP A 56 -22.49 4.07 1.04
N LEU A 57 -21.66 4.03 2.10
CA LEU A 57 -20.42 3.24 2.12
C LEU A 57 -20.62 1.76 1.74
N PRO A 58 -21.62 1.02 2.29
CA PRO A 58 -21.82 -0.38 1.89
C PRO A 58 -22.16 -0.54 0.42
N GLY A 59 -22.97 0.35 -0.14
CA GLY A 59 -23.32 0.34 -1.56
C GLY A 59 -22.13 0.63 -2.46
N VAL A 60 -21.34 1.65 -2.12
CA VAL A 60 -20.11 2.01 -2.83
C VAL A 60 -19.11 0.85 -2.82
N TRP A 61 -18.93 0.18 -1.69
CA TRP A 61 -18.02 -0.98 -1.59
C TRP A 61 -18.53 -2.18 -2.38
N SER A 62 -19.84 -2.44 -2.34
CA SER A 62 -20.46 -3.53 -3.11
C SER A 62 -20.23 -3.35 -4.60
N ASP A 63 -20.57 -2.17 -5.13
CA ASP A 63 -20.44 -1.90 -6.57
C ASP A 63 -18.98 -1.95 -7.04
N LEU A 64 -18.03 -1.44 -6.23
CA LEU A 64 -16.60 -1.54 -6.53
C LEU A 64 -16.10 -2.99 -6.47
N ASN A 65 -16.57 -3.80 -5.51
CA ASN A 65 -16.24 -5.22 -5.43
C ASN A 65 -16.81 -6.01 -6.62
N GLU A 66 -18.03 -5.71 -7.08
CA GLU A 66 -18.64 -6.33 -8.27
C GLU A 66 -17.81 -6.05 -9.52
N ALA A 67 -17.17 -4.88 -9.60
CA ALA A 67 -16.23 -4.54 -10.67
C ALA A 67 -14.81 -5.15 -10.47
N GLY A 68 -14.63 -6.01 -9.46
CA GLY A 68 -13.34 -6.67 -9.17
C GLY A 68 -12.33 -5.81 -8.43
N MET A 69 -12.71 -4.62 -7.98
CA MET A 69 -11.85 -3.74 -7.19
C MET A 69 -11.93 -4.09 -5.71
N VAL A 70 -10.82 -3.89 -4.99
CA VAL A 70 -10.71 -4.19 -3.57
C VAL A 70 -10.25 -2.98 -2.78
N SER A 71 -10.36 -3.05 -1.46
CA SER A 71 -9.93 -1.97 -0.56
C SER A 71 -8.47 -1.57 -0.77
N GLY A 72 -8.23 -0.28 -0.91
CA GLY A 72 -6.89 0.30 -0.94
C GLY A 72 -6.17 0.31 0.41
N HIS A 73 -6.75 -0.25 1.49
CA HIS A 73 -6.19 -0.24 2.85
C HIS A 73 -5.57 1.12 3.23
N ALA A 74 -6.31 2.19 2.97
CA ALA A 74 -5.83 3.56 3.19
C ALA A 74 -5.75 3.94 4.69
N TYR A 75 -5.33 3.00 5.52
CA TYR A 75 -5.20 3.16 6.96
C TYR A 75 -3.84 3.72 7.38
N GLY A 76 -3.75 4.23 8.59
CA GLY A 76 -2.52 4.84 9.13
C GLY A 76 -1.40 3.86 9.44
N LYS A 77 -1.69 2.55 9.54
CA LYS A 77 -0.77 1.49 9.96
C LYS A 77 -0.82 0.29 9.01
N SER A 78 -0.60 0.55 7.72
CA SER A 78 -0.65 -0.48 6.68
C SER A 78 0.20 -0.09 5.48
N LEU A 79 0.37 -1.05 4.54
CA LEU A 79 0.85 -0.73 3.21
C LEU A 79 -0.12 0.26 2.54
N ARG A 80 0.39 1.43 2.16
CA ARG A 80 -0.42 2.49 1.51
C ARG A 80 -0.47 2.33 0.01
N THR A 81 0.66 2.10 -0.63
CA THR A 81 0.78 2.01 -2.09
C THR A 81 2.13 1.41 -2.47
N VAL A 82 2.19 0.79 -3.63
CA VAL A 82 3.42 0.55 -4.38
C VAL A 82 3.37 1.42 -5.63
N LYS A 83 4.11 2.53 -5.63
CA LYS A 83 4.19 3.44 -6.77
C LYS A 83 5.17 2.90 -7.79
N THR A 84 4.81 2.90 -9.07
CA THR A 84 5.69 2.47 -10.17
C THR A 84 5.92 3.57 -11.18
N CYS A 85 6.95 3.47 -12.00
CA CYS A 85 7.02 4.14 -13.27
C CYS A 85 6.70 3.12 -14.38
N VAL A 86 6.60 3.58 -15.61
CA VAL A 86 6.17 2.71 -16.74
C VAL A 86 7.18 1.64 -17.17
N GLY A 87 8.40 1.65 -16.60
CA GLY A 87 9.40 0.60 -16.76
C GLY A 87 9.95 0.40 -18.18
N SER A 88 10.63 -0.73 -18.37
CA SER A 88 11.24 -1.08 -19.65
C SER A 88 10.23 -1.39 -20.75
N GLU A 89 9.00 -1.70 -20.39
CA GLU A 89 7.94 -2.01 -21.38
C GLU A 89 7.55 -0.77 -22.21
N TRP A 90 7.50 0.41 -21.59
CA TRP A 90 6.99 1.63 -22.23
C TRP A 90 8.00 2.78 -22.28
N CYS A 91 9.06 2.74 -21.46
CA CYS A 91 10.05 3.81 -21.39
C CYS A 91 11.34 3.44 -22.10
N ARG A 92 11.76 4.25 -23.07
CA ARG A 92 13.05 4.05 -23.79
C ARG A 92 14.29 4.04 -22.88
N PHE A 93 14.18 4.55 -21.67
CA PHE A 93 15.25 4.57 -20.67
C PHE A 93 15.05 3.50 -19.58
N GLY A 94 13.96 2.74 -19.66
CA GLY A 94 13.66 1.66 -18.72
C GLY A 94 14.67 0.53 -18.88
N VAL A 95 15.23 0.10 -17.76
CA VAL A 95 16.21 -1.00 -17.70
C VAL A 95 15.53 -2.30 -17.32
N GLN A 96 14.55 -2.23 -16.40
CA GLN A 96 13.79 -3.37 -15.92
C GLN A 96 12.28 -3.06 -15.89
N ASP A 97 11.45 -4.12 -15.79
CA ASP A 97 9.99 -3.99 -15.65
C ASP A 97 9.60 -3.59 -14.22
N SER A 98 9.53 -2.28 -13.99
CA SER A 98 9.11 -1.74 -12.70
C SER A 98 7.62 -1.90 -12.42
N THR A 99 6.78 -1.95 -13.44
CA THR A 99 5.33 -2.13 -13.28
C THR A 99 5.02 -3.55 -12.83
N GLY A 100 5.57 -4.56 -13.52
CA GLY A 100 5.37 -5.96 -13.16
C GLY A 100 5.88 -6.29 -11.75
N LEU A 101 7.11 -5.85 -11.42
CA LEU A 101 7.64 -6.04 -10.07
C LEU A 101 6.82 -5.29 -9.01
N GLY A 102 6.39 -4.05 -9.31
CA GLY A 102 5.56 -3.27 -8.40
C GLY A 102 4.22 -3.92 -8.08
N VAL A 103 3.56 -4.49 -9.09
CA VAL A 103 2.32 -5.28 -8.91
C VAL A 103 2.57 -6.53 -8.05
N LYS A 104 3.66 -7.27 -8.30
CA LYS A 104 4.05 -8.45 -7.49
C LYS A 104 4.27 -8.07 -6.03
N LEU A 105 5.04 -7.00 -5.77
CA LEU A 105 5.28 -6.47 -4.42
C LEU A 105 3.99 -6.03 -3.75
N GLU A 106 3.12 -5.32 -4.47
CA GLU A 106 1.87 -4.84 -3.88
C GLU A 106 0.94 -5.99 -3.51
N LYS A 107 0.83 -7.02 -4.35
CA LYS A 107 0.06 -8.23 -4.06
C LYS A 107 0.64 -9.01 -2.88
N ALA A 108 1.96 -9.13 -2.79
CA ALA A 108 2.61 -9.81 -1.67
C ALA A 108 2.42 -9.08 -0.33
N LEU A 109 2.43 -7.74 -0.36
CA LEU A 109 2.39 -6.92 0.84
C LEU A 109 0.99 -6.39 1.19
N TRP A 110 -0.01 -6.58 0.32
CA TRP A 110 -1.38 -6.10 0.53
C TRP A 110 -2.01 -6.66 1.79
N GLY A 111 -2.74 -5.84 2.54
CA GLY A 111 -3.34 -6.23 3.81
C GLY A 111 -2.38 -6.21 5.01
N SER A 112 -1.08 -5.98 4.80
CA SER A 112 -0.09 -5.96 5.89
C SER A 112 -0.37 -4.88 6.91
N TRP A 113 -0.32 -5.25 8.19
CA TRP A 113 -0.23 -4.32 9.30
C TRP A 113 1.22 -3.92 9.56
N THR A 114 1.44 -2.65 9.84
CA THR A 114 2.76 -2.07 10.11
C THR A 114 2.68 -1.10 11.30
N PRO A 115 3.77 -0.84 12.04
CA PRO A 115 3.79 0.11 13.16
C PRO A 115 3.29 1.50 12.76
N HIS A 116 3.58 1.94 11.55
CA HIS A 116 3.04 3.15 10.92
C HIS A 116 2.84 2.89 9.42
N LYS A 117 2.24 3.86 8.68
CA LYS A 117 2.04 3.77 7.22
C LYS A 117 3.33 3.40 6.51
N PHE A 118 3.24 2.46 5.60
CA PHE A 118 4.36 1.95 4.82
C PHE A 118 4.14 2.24 3.34
N LYS A 119 5.11 2.83 2.68
CA LYS A 119 5.06 3.19 1.26
C LYS A 119 6.21 2.54 0.52
N VAL A 120 5.89 1.95 -0.61
CA VAL A 120 6.86 1.32 -1.51
C VAL A 120 6.87 2.04 -2.85
N ALA A 121 7.98 2.02 -3.55
CA ALA A 121 8.03 2.40 -4.95
C ALA A 121 9.09 1.60 -5.71
N VAL A 122 8.83 1.39 -7.01
CA VAL A 122 9.72 0.70 -7.94
C VAL A 122 9.98 1.60 -9.13
N SER A 123 11.23 1.96 -9.34
CA SER A 123 11.70 2.74 -10.49
C SER A 123 12.42 1.86 -11.48
N GLY A 124 12.03 1.89 -12.75
CA GLY A 124 12.56 1.05 -13.82
C GLY A 124 13.95 1.45 -14.34
N CYS A 125 14.58 2.48 -13.76
CA CYS A 125 15.96 2.90 -14.04
C CYS A 125 16.44 3.90 -12.97
N PRO A 126 17.75 4.26 -12.94
CA PRO A 126 18.31 5.20 -11.96
C PRO A 126 17.76 6.64 -12.01
N ARG A 127 16.93 7.00 -13.00
CA ARG A 127 16.23 8.30 -13.04
C ARG A 127 15.17 8.45 -11.95
N ASN A 128 14.80 7.37 -11.28
CA ASN A 128 13.98 7.37 -10.08
C ASN A 128 12.61 8.05 -10.21
N CYS A 129 11.94 7.90 -11.35
CA CYS A 129 10.67 8.57 -11.65
C CYS A 129 9.53 8.18 -10.69
N ALA A 130 9.58 6.99 -10.07
CA ALA A 130 8.63 6.58 -9.04
C ALA A 130 8.97 7.12 -7.64
N GLU A 131 10.03 7.91 -7.50
CA GLU A 131 10.50 8.49 -6.23
C GLU A 131 10.85 7.42 -5.17
N SER A 132 11.47 6.32 -5.61
CA SER A 132 11.85 5.18 -4.76
C SER A 132 12.76 5.60 -3.61
N THR A 133 13.66 6.57 -3.85
CA THR A 133 14.65 7.01 -2.87
C THR A 133 14.11 7.91 -1.74
N ILE A 134 12.79 8.09 -1.66
CA ILE A 134 12.12 8.76 -0.53
C ILE A 134 10.96 7.93 0.03
N LYS A 135 10.98 6.62 -0.16
CA LYS A 135 9.96 5.68 0.35
C LYS A 135 10.48 4.87 1.53
N ASP A 136 9.57 4.26 2.27
CA ASP A 136 9.92 3.35 3.37
C ASP A 136 10.74 2.16 2.87
N PHE A 137 10.36 1.63 1.68
CA PHE A 137 11.09 0.64 0.91
C PHE A 137 11.07 1.06 -0.57
N GLY A 138 12.21 1.30 -1.14
CA GLY A 138 12.38 1.73 -2.52
C GLY A 138 13.18 0.72 -3.33
N VAL A 139 12.80 0.51 -4.57
CA VAL A 139 13.51 -0.37 -5.50
C VAL A 139 13.86 0.44 -6.74
N VAL A 140 15.10 0.38 -7.15
CA VAL A 140 15.60 1.08 -8.33
C VAL A 140 16.29 0.07 -9.25
N ALA A 141 15.79 -0.03 -10.47
CA ALA A 141 16.40 -0.89 -11.49
C ALA A 141 17.77 -0.38 -11.95
N VAL A 142 18.69 -1.30 -12.09
CA VAL A 142 20.01 -1.12 -12.70
C VAL A 142 20.24 -2.24 -13.72
N GLU A 143 21.26 -2.13 -14.58
CA GLU A 143 21.53 -3.14 -15.62
C GLU A 143 21.75 -4.55 -15.04
N SER A 144 22.38 -4.65 -13.87
CA SER A 144 22.65 -5.91 -13.16
C SER A 144 21.52 -6.40 -12.24
N GLY A 145 20.31 -5.80 -12.31
CA GLY A 145 19.19 -6.17 -11.45
C GLY A 145 18.58 -4.99 -10.72
N TRP A 146 18.57 -5.01 -9.38
CA TRP A 146 17.82 -4.07 -8.56
C TRP A 146 18.61 -3.57 -7.35
N GLU A 147 18.58 -2.28 -7.11
CA GLU A 147 19.01 -1.66 -5.86
C GLU A 147 17.83 -1.58 -4.90
N ILE A 148 18.01 -2.07 -3.67
CA ILE A 148 17.02 -1.98 -2.59
C ILE A 148 17.42 -0.86 -1.65
N HIS A 149 16.51 0.08 -1.45
CA HIS A 149 16.67 1.27 -0.63
C HIS A 149 15.65 1.29 0.51
N VAL A 150 16.05 1.76 1.70
CA VAL A 150 15.19 1.74 2.88
C VAL A 150 15.24 3.05 3.68
N GLY A 151 14.19 3.32 4.45
CA GLY A 151 14.15 4.41 5.43
C GLY A 151 13.97 5.81 4.86
N GLY A 152 13.39 5.93 3.68
CA GLY A 152 13.03 7.23 3.12
C GLY A 152 11.78 7.83 3.76
N ASN A 153 11.67 9.13 3.69
CA ASN A 153 10.48 9.86 4.12
C ASN A 153 10.26 11.11 3.25
N GLY A 154 9.17 11.15 2.50
CA GLY A 154 8.71 12.32 1.74
C GLY A 154 7.66 13.12 2.51
N GLY A 155 7.76 13.21 3.83
CA GLY A 155 6.84 13.97 4.68
C GLY A 155 7.45 15.27 5.18
N THR A 156 6.98 15.78 6.33
CA THR A 156 7.42 17.04 6.94
C THR A 156 8.94 17.06 7.20
N LYS A 157 9.50 15.92 7.64
CA LYS A 157 10.95 15.74 7.78
C LYS A 157 11.41 14.87 6.62
N VAL A 158 11.90 15.46 5.56
CA VAL A 158 12.37 14.74 4.36
C VAL A 158 13.64 13.97 4.69
N ARG A 159 13.69 12.71 4.28
CA ARG A 159 14.86 11.85 4.37
C ARG A 159 15.02 11.06 3.07
N VAL A 160 16.21 11.08 2.50
CA VAL A 160 16.60 10.18 1.42
C VAL A 160 16.87 8.80 2.01
N THR A 161 16.56 7.75 1.26
CA THR A 161 16.82 6.36 1.66
C THR A 161 18.32 6.04 1.76
N ASP A 162 18.63 5.04 2.57
CA ASP A 162 19.92 4.35 2.53
C ASP A 162 19.86 3.18 1.54
N LEU A 163 20.94 2.92 0.83
CA LEU A 163 21.12 1.70 0.04
C LEU A 163 21.31 0.51 0.98
N LEU A 164 20.36 -0.42 0.96
CA LEU A 164 20.43 -1.64 1.73
C LEU A 164 21.37 -2.66 1.05
N CYS A 165 21.04 -3.05 -0.17
CA CYS A 165 21.82 -4.00 -0.98
C CYS A 165 21.44 -3.91 -2.46
N LYS A 166 22.15 -4.72 -3.29
CA LYS A 166 21.78 -4.99 -4.68
C LYS A 166 21.47 -6.47 -4.85
N VAL A 167 20.48 -6.78 -5.68
CA VAL A 167 20.05 -8.13 -6.01
C VAL A 167 19.82 -8.28 -7.50
N GLU A 168 19.91 -9.51 -8.01
CA GLU A 168 19.82 -9.77 -9.44
C GLU A 168 18.39 -10.06 -9.90
N THR A 169 17.55 -10.64 -9.03
CA THR A 169 16.23 -11.16 -9.41
C THR A 169 15.09 -10.49 -8.66
N GLU A 170 13.88 -10.54 -9.23
CA GLU A 170 12.67 -10.05 -8.61
C GLU A 170 12.28 -10.87 -7.37
N GLU A 171 12.53 -12.18 -7.38
CA GLU A 171 12.28 -13.08 -6.25
C GLU A 171 13.11 -12.66 -5.03
N ALA A 172 14.37 -12.29 -5.27
CA ALA A 172 15.21 -11.74 -4.20
C ALA A 172 14.64 -10.43 -3.67
N VAL A 173 14.15 -9.51 -4.53
CA VAL A 173 13.49 -8.27 -4.08
C VAL A 173 12.31 -8.58 -3.18
N LEU A 174 11.46 -9.56 -3.53
CA LEU A 174 10.31 -9.99 -2.73
C LEU A 174 10.75 -10.56 -1.37
N GLU A 175 11.75 -11.44 -1.34
CA GLU A 175 12.31 -12.00 -0.10
C GLU A 175 12.81 -10.89 0.83
N TYR A 176 13.58 -9.95 0.29
CA TYR A 176 14.09 -8.81 1.06
C TYR A 176 12.98 -7.87 1.55
N ALA A 177 11.95 -7.63 0.75
CA ALA A 177 10.81 -6.81 1.14
C ALA A 177 10.04 -7.45 2.29
N ASN A 178 9.76 -8.76 2.21
CA ASN A 178 9.10 -9.52 3.25
C ASN A 178 9.91 -9.52 4.55
N ALA A 179 11.22 -9.79 4.45
CA ALA A 179 12.12 -9.82 5.61
C ALA A 179 12.25 -8.45 6.27
N PHE A 180 12.45 -7.39 5.49
CA PHE A 180 12.56 -6.02 6.00
C PHE A 180 11.28 -5.58 6.69
N MET A 181 10.12 -5.84 6.08
CA MET A 181 8.83 -5.49 6.67
C MET A 181 8.58 -6.26 7.97
N GLN A 182 8.92 -7.54 8.03
CA GLN A 182 8.76 -8.32 9.24
C GLN A 182 9.70 -7.84 10.36
N PHE A 183 10.95 -7.58 10.06
CA PHE A 183 11.88 -7.02 11.05
C PHE A 183 11.39 -5.66 11.58
N TYR A 184 10.93 -4.78 10.68
CA TYR A 184 10.33 -3.49 11.08
C TYR A 184 9.11 -3.69 11.99
N ARG A 185 8.25 -4.67 11.72
CA ARG A 185 7.06 -4.98 12.53
C ARG A 185 7.42 -5.48 13.93
N GLU A 186 8.51 -6.24 14.05
CA GLU A 186 8.95 -6.85 15.32
C GLU A 186 9.76 -5.91 16.21
N ASP A 187 10.48 -4.94 15.63
CA ASP A 187 11.43 -4.08 16.36
C ASP A 187 10.98 -2.63 16.54
N ALA A 188 10.22 -2.09 15.57
CA ALA A 188 9.83 -0.68 15.62
C ALA A 188 8.75 -0.40 16.68
N HIS A 189 8.83 0.77 17.28
CA HIS A 189 7.85 1.23 18.25
C HIS A 189 6.51 1.56 17.59
N TYR A 190 5.45 1.58 18.37
CA TYR A 190 4.12 2.00 17.92
C TYR A 190 4.17 3.43 17.33
N LEU A 191 3.65 3.60 16.11
CA LEU A 191 3.68 4.83 15.31
C LEU A 191 5.09 5.31 14.87
N GLU A 192 6.11 4.51 15.04
CA GLU A 192 7.45 4.81 14.52
C GLU A 192 7.52 4.53 13.02
N ARG A 193 7.94 5.53 12.20
CA ARG A 193 8.21 5.36 10.77
C ARG A 193 9.55 4.66 10.55
N THR A 194 9.73 4.07 9.37
CA THR A 194 11.00 3.42 9.00
C THR A 194 12.19 4.36 9.07
N ALA A 195 12.03 5.65 8.74
CA ALA A 195 13.10 6.63 8.80
C ALA A 195 13.64 6.83 10.23
N PRO A 196 12.86 7.22 11.26
CA PRO A 196 13.36 7.31 12.63
C PRO A 196 13.73 5.94 13.22
N TRP A 197 13.09 4.85 12.79
CA TRP A 197 13.49 3.51 13.21
C TRP A 197 14.92 3.17 12.78
N ILE A 198 15.27 3.40 11.51
CA ILE A 198 16.63 3.18 11.00
C ILE A 198 17.64 4.13 11.67
N GLU A 199 17.24 5.38 11.94
CA GLU A 199 18.08 6.32 12.70
C GLU A 199 18.37 5.81 14.12
N ARG A 200 17.41 5.14 14.77
CA ARG A 200 17.53 4.59 16.13
C ARG A 200 18.35 3.30 16.19
N VAL A 201 18.06 2.34 15.31
CA VAL A 201 18.70 1.01 15.38
C VAL A 201 20.02 0.94 14.59
N GLY A 202 20.22 1.84 13.66
CA GLY A 202 21.37 1.89 12.76
C GLY A 202 21.20 1.00 11.52
N LEU A 203 21.63 1.52 10.37
CA LEU A 203 21.60 0.78 9.10
C LEU A 203 22.46 -0.49 9.16
N SER A 204 23.57 -0.48 9.92
CA SER A 204 24.44 -1.64 10.12
C SER A 204 23.70 -2.84 10.73
N THR A 205 22.89 -2.60 11.76
CA THR A 205 22.05 -3.64 12.38
C THR A 205 21.07 -4.24 11.40
N ILE A 206 20.47 -3.39 10.54
CA ILE A 206 19.52 -3.86 9.51
C ILE A 206 20.25 -4.69 8.46
N LYS A 207 21.43 -4.25 8.00
CA LYS A 207 22.27 -5.01 7.07
C LYS A 207 22.70 -6.35 7.64
N GLU A 208 23.18 -6.38 8.86
CA GLU A 208 23.55 -7.61 9.55
C GLU A 208 22.42 -8.64 9.53
N ARG A 209 21.20 -8.23 9.92
CA ARG A 209 20.05 -9.14 10.05
C ARG A 209 19.39 -9.51 8.73
N VAL A 210 19.30 -8.57 7.80
CA VAL A 210 18.51 -8.76 6.56
C VAL A 210 19.42 -9.09 5.36
N VAL A 211 20.66 -8.59 5.31
CA VAL A 211 21.57 -8.81 4.18
C VAL A 211 22.60 -9.90 4.46
N GLU A 212 23.36 -9.74 5.53
CA GLU A 212 24.54 -10.58 5.81
C GLU A 212 24.14 -11.94 6.37
N ASN A 213 23.11 -11.99 7.22
CA ASN A 213 22.62 -13.23 7.81
C ASN A 213 21.45 -13.81 7.02
N THR A 214 21.74 -14.70 6.08
CA THR A 214 20.75 -15.35 5.22
C THR A 214 19.71 -16.16 5.99
N SER A 215 20.09 -16.84 7.08
CA SER A 215 19.15 -17.64 7.86
C SER A 215 18.15 -16.75 8.59
N THR A 216 18.62 -15.66 9.17
CA THR A 216 17.76 -14.66 9.82
C THR A 216 16.81 -13.98 8.82
N ARG A 217 17.31 -13.60 7.63
CA ARG A 217 16.49 -13.04 6.56
C ARG A 217 15.36 -14.00 6.17
N LYS A 218 15.67 -15.27 5.88
CA LYS A 218 14.67 -16.28 5.53
C LYS A 218 13.64 -16.47 6.65
N ALA A 219 14.07 -16.55 7.88
CA ALA A 219 13.17 -16.68 9.02
C ALA A 219 12.21 -15.48 9.16
N TYR A 220 12.66 -14.26 8.86
CA TYR A 220 11.77 -13.10 8.80
C TYR A 220 10.78 -13.20 7.62
N ALA A 221 11.26 -13.54 6.43
CA ALA A 221 10.42 -13.67 5.24
C ALA A 221 9.32 -14.74 5.44
N GLU A 222 9.67 -15.92 5.96
CA GLU A 222 8.73 -17.00 6.27
C GLU A 222 7.66 -16.57 7.29
N ARG A 223 8.04 -15.87 8.38
CA ARG A 223 7.07 -15.36 9.35
C ARG A 223 6.16 -14.31 8.75
N PHE A 224 6.69 -13.45 7.87
CA PHE A 224 5.87 -12.49 7.14
C PHE A 224 4.83 -13.22 6.28
N GLU A 225 5.24 -14.16 5.45
CA GLU A 225 4.36 -14.93 4.57
C GLU A 225 3.28 -15.70 5.36
N LEU A 226 3.66 -16.26 6.52
CA LEU A 226 2.70 -16.92 7.40
C LEU A 226 1.61 -15.92 7.87
N THR A 227 2.00 -14.70 8.26
CA THR A 227 1.03 -13.69 8.71
C THR A 227 0.14 -13.19 7.59
N GLN A 228 0.64 -13.13 6.35
CA GLN A 228 -0.14 -12.70 5.19
C GLN A 228 -1.33 -13.63 4.90
N LYS A 229 -1.23 -14.92 5.18
CA LYS A 229 -2.35 -15.88 5.05
C LYS A 229 -3.58 -15.48 5.87
N PHE A 230 -3.40 -14.70 6.92
CA PHE A 230 -4.48 -14.24 7.81
C PHE A 230 -4.86 -12.78 7.62
N SER A 231 -4.07 -12.00 6.89
CA SER A 231 -4.29 -10.56 6.72
C SER A 231 -4.70 -10.15 5.31
N GLN A 232 -4.55 -11.04 4.32
CA GLN A 232 -4.95 -10.79 2.93
C GLN A 232 -6.42 -11.11 2.71
N PHE A 233 -7.29 -10.25 3.22
CA PHE A 233 -8.72 -10.27 2.92
C PHE A 233 -9.20 -8.87 2.59
N ASP A 234 -10.30 -8.76 1.84
CA ASP A 234 -10.90 -7.47 1.54
C ASP A 234 -11.88 -7.07 2.65
N PRO A 235 -11.57 -6.02 3.43
CA PRO A 235 -12.47 -5.55 4.48
C PRO A 235 -13.78 -4.99 3.93
N TRP A 236 -13.84 -4.52 2.68
CA TRP A 236 -15.10 -4.08 2.08
C TRP A 236 -16.06 -5.24 1.90
N GLN A 237 -15.57 -6.35 1.32
CA GLN A 237 -16.38 -7.55 1.18
C GLN A 237 -16.89 -8.06 2.52
N GLN A 238 -16.05 -8.08 3.55
CA GLN A 238 -16.45 -8.47 4.89
C GLN A 238 -17.55 -7.57 5.45
N GLN A 239 -17.41 -6.24 5.31
CA GLN A 239 -18.38 -5.26 5.80
C GLN A 239 -19.75 -5.37 5.10
N VAL A 240 -19.76 -5.73 3.82
CA VAL A 240 -20.99 -5.84 3.01
C VAL A 240 -21.72 -7.17 3.25
N THR A 241 -20.97 -8.27 3.45
CA THR A 241 -21.54 -9.62 3.58
C THR A 241 -22.01 -9.94 5.00
N ASP A 242 -21.46 -9.30 6.03
CA ASP A 242 -21.87 -9.46 7.43
C ASP A 242 -23.01 -8.46 7.77
N GLU A 243 -24.22 -8.98 7.98
CA GLU A 243 -25.39 -8.14 8.26
C GLU A 243 -25.23 -7.26 9.51
N LYS A 244 -24.52 -7.75 10.53
CA LYS A 244 -24.25 -6.98 11.75
C LYS A 244 -23.34 -5.80 11.45
N LEU A 245 -22.24 -6.01 10.71
CA LEU A 245 -21.33 -4.95 10.32
C LEU A 245 -22.01 -3.95 9.38
N ALA A 246 -22.77 -4.43 8.40
CA ALA A 246 -23.53 -3.58 7.48
C ALA A 246 -24.56 -2.70 8.20
N SER A 247 -25.11 -3.17 9.31
CA SER A 247 -26.11 -2.41 10.12
C SER A 247 -25.52 -1.15 10.77
N GLU A 248 -24.20 -1.09 10.99
CA GLU A 248 -23.51 0.06 11.60
C GLU A 248 -23.54 1.32 10.71
N TYR A 249 -23.80 1.14 9.41
CA TYR A 249 -23.88 2.22 8.43
C TYR A 249 -25.30 2.75 8.22
N LYS A 250 -26.32 2.06 8.74
CA LYS A 250 -27.70 2.52 8.64
C LYS A 250 -27.91 3.81 9.40
N PRO A 251 -28.72 4.77 8.89
CA PRO A 251 -29.10 5.97 9.64
C PRO A 251 -29.80 5.58 10.95
N LEU A 252 -29.39 6.18 12.06
CA LEU A 252 -30.13 6.05 13.33
C LEU A 252 -31.48 6.74 13.17
N LYS A 253 -32.56 5.98 13.17
CA LYS A 253 -33.91 6.55 13.22
C LYS A 253 -34.17 7.03 14.64
N LEU A 254 -34.58 8.28 14.80
CA LEU A 254 -34.86 8.91 16.10
C LEU A 254 -35.88 8.11 16.91
N ASP A 255 -36.83 7.49 16.21
CA ASP A 255 -37.88 6.63 16.81
C ASP A 255 -37.33 5.37 17.49
N MET A 256 -36.13 4.90 17.10
CA MET A 256 -35.48 3.75 17.76
C MET A 256 -34.74 4.15 19.05
N LEU A 257 -34.40 5.43 19.22
CA LEU A 257 -33.74 5.94 20.42
C LEU A 257 -34.78 6.30 21.54
N LEU A 258 -36.05 6.48 21.17
CA LEU A 258 -37.10 6.78 22.10
C LEU A 258 -37.86 5.53 22.60
N ALA A 259 -37.54 4.36 22.01
CA ALA A 259 -38.17 3.07 22.33
C ALA A 259 -37.31 2.17 23.25
N SER A 260 -36.13 2.63 23.65
CA SER A 260 -35.21 1.97 24.58
C SER A 260 -35.22 2.70 25.94
#